data_080aae746c180b05b27625e1cb20df05
#
_entry.id   080aae746c180b05b27625e1cb20df05
#
_cell.length_a   1.000
_cell.length_b   1.000
_cell.length_c   1.000
_cell.angle_alpha   90.00
_cell.angle_beta   90.00
_cell.angle_gamma   90.00
#
_symmetry.space_group_name_H-M   'P 1'
#
loop_
_entity.id
_entity.type
_entity.pdbx_description
1 polymer ?
#
loop_
_entity_poly.entity_id
_entity_poly.type
_entity_poly.pdbx_seq_one_letter_code
_entity_poly.pdbx_strand_id
1 'polypeptide(L)'
;MVKINRKNFILLLASSAAGIFLSSCLSRMGISTSSASNFSSATSTAAGTTSSASTETTQSPEATSQKSGSKTPKKQALVGIAGYNGSLSAQVEKAVALAGGLGFIKKGSTVLIKPNFNTGDPHPASTNPEVIRHVIRLVKNQDPYAILVGDRSSFWSDTLKCMKKNGVYEVAEQEGAELYPFDNTEWIKISPAKAKAWPKGFTVPKILNEVDYVISMPVIKTHSIATFTMAIKNWVGILEPLQRTTDLHLFNSKEDTFGHMLAELHLARTADFIIMDGTKVFVEGGPTEGKVIEAGLVVASNDIIANDTVGLAILKTLGTVDNIQDNSVWSQPQIVRAVELELGARSIDEIKISSENVRDIDHIISNLA
;
A
#
# COMPACT_ATOMS: atom_id res chain seq x y z
N MET A 1 -17.17 18.70 14.43
CA MET A 1 -17.12 17.52 13.53
C MET A 1 -18.50 17.27 12.97
N VAL A 2 -18.73 17.54 11.68
CA VAL A 2 -20.03 17.29 11.04
C VAL A 2 -20.10 15.79 10.73
N LYS A 3 -20.99 15.06 11.40
CA LYS A 3 -21.28 13.66 11.04
C LYS A 3 -22.03 13.66 9.70
N ILE A 4 -21.31 13.36 8.61
CA ILE A 4 -21.94 13.19 7.31
C ILE A 4 -22.65 11.83 7.31
N ASN A 5 -23.97 11.83 7.18
CA ASN A 5 -24.78 10.62 7.05
C ASN A 5 -24.50 9.95 5.70
N ARG A 6 -24.54 8.62 5.65
CA ARG A 6 -24.33 7.79 4.46
C ARG A 6 -25.15 8.23 3.24
N LYS A 7 -26.41 8.68 3.46
CA LYS A 7 -27.28 9.24 2.39
C LYS A 7 -26.74 10.56 1.82
N ASN A 8 -26.26 11.46 2.67
CA ASN A 8 -25.74 12.77 2.24
C ASN A 8 -24.41 12.66 1.52
N PHE A 9 -23.59 11.66 1.85
CA PHE A 9 -22.34 11.37 1.16
C PHE A 9 -22.58 10.80 -0.26
N ILE A 10 -23.56 9.92 -0.42
CA ILE A 10 -23.96 9.36 -1.72
C ILE A 10 -24.54 10.48 -2.62
N LEU A 11 -25.30 11.43 -2.09
CA LEU A 11 -25.80 12.58 -2.86
C LEU A 11 -24.66 13.52 -3.32
N LEU A 12 -23.63 13.71 -2.51
CA LEU A 12 -22.45 14.53 -2.88
C LEU A 12 -21.66 13.88 -4.02
N LEU A 13 -21.57 12.55 -4.06
CA LEU A 13 -20.89 11.79 -5.11
C LEU A 13 -21.67 11.77 -6.43
N ALA A 14 -23.00 11.77 -6.37
CA ALA A 14 -23.86 11.76 -7.57
C ALA A 14 -23.84 13.09 -8.35
N SER A 15 -23.41 14.18 -7.73
CA SER A 15 -23.34 15.52 -8.34
C SER A 15 -22.01 15.84 -9.02
N SER A 16 -21.00 14.98 -8.91
CA SER A 16 -19.70 15.17 -9.55
C SER A 16 -19.56 14.27 -10.78
N ALA A 17 -18.83 14.73 -11.82
CA ALA A 17 -18.59 14.01 -13.07
C ALA A 17 -17.92 12.62 -12.92
N ALA A 18 -17.65 12.18 -11.68
CA ALA A 18 -17.16 10.85 -11.30
C ALA A 18 -18.27 9.77 -11.25
N GLY A 19 -19.51 10.09 -11.64
CA GLY A 19 -20.66 9.18 -11.58
C GLY A 19 -20.53 7.91 -12.42
N ILE A 20 -19.65 7.87 -13.41
CA ILE A 20 -19.47 6.70 -14.29
C ILE A 20 -18.75 5.56 -13.58
N PHE A 21 -17.82 5.84 -12.67
CA PHE A 21 -17.10 4.81 -11.91
C PHE A 21 -17.87 4.22 -10.72
N LEU A 22 -18.85 4.97 -10.20
CA LEU A 22 -19.70 4.47 -9.12
C LEU A 22 -20.79 3.53 -9.60
N SER A 23 -21.19 3.58 -10.87
CA SER A 23 -22.25 2.74 -11.43
C SER A 23 -21.92 1.23 -11.30
N SER A 24 -20.68 0.83 -11.50
CA SER A 24 -20.27 -0.58 -11.35
C SER A 24 -20.23 -1.07 -9.89
N CYS A 25 -19.99 -0.16 -8.94
CA CYS A 25 -20.03 -0.50 -7.51
C CYS A 25 -21.48 -0.50 -6.96
N LEU A 26 -22.35 0.41 -7.47
CA LEU A 26 -23.74 0.53 -7.02
C LEU A 26 -24.64 -0.59 -7.53
N SER A 27 -24.39 -1.12 -8.72
CA SER A 27 -25.15 -2.25 -9.26
C SER A 27 -25.01 -3.52 -8.41
N ARG A 28 -23.90 -3.71 -7.73
CA ARG A 28 -23.68 -4.83 -6.79
C ARG A 28 -24.37 -4.65 -5.44
N MET A 29 -24.82 -3.44 -5.11
CA MET A 29 -25.53 -3.17 -3.85
C MET A 29 -27.07 -3.23 -3.98
N GLY A 30 -27.61 -3.64 -5.12
CA GLY A 30 -29.06 -3.77 -5.33
C GLY A 30 -29.83 -2.45 -5.26
N ILE A 31 -29.21 -1.30 -5.55
CA ILE A 31 -29.85 0.01 -5.53
C ILE A 31 -30.16 0.44 -6.96
N SER A 32 -31.43 0.36 -7.34
CA SER A 32 -31.95 0.84 -8.63
C SER A 32 -31.99 2.39 -8.62
N THR A 33 -31.34 3.02 -9.60
CA THR A 33 -31.43 4.47 -9.84
C THR A 33 -32.52 4.73 -10.87
N SER A 34 -33.74 5.05 -10.42
CA SER A 34 -34.76 5.64 -11.28
C SER A 34 -34.72 7.17 -11.12
N SER A 35 -34.44 7.80 -12.24
CA SER A 35 -34.71 9.19 -12.66
C SER A 35 -35.03 10.26 -11.61
N ALA A 36 -34.18 11.30 -11.54
CA ALA A 36 -34.65 12.63 -11.18
C ALA A 36 -34.02 13.65 -12.17
N SER A 37 -34.86 14.06 -13.12
CA SER A 37 -34.67 15.26 -13.92
C SER A 37 -35.34 16.44 -13.24
N ASN A 38 -34.71 17.63 -13.37
CA ASN A 38 -35.18 18.96 -13.05
C ASN A 38 -35.08 19.44 -11.58
N PHE A 39 -34.08 20.32 -11.36
CA PHE A 39 -34.35 21.55 -10.62
C PHE A 39 -33.43 22.69 -11.11
N SER A 40 -34.06 23.79 -11.43
CA SER A 40 -33.56 25.03 -11.99
C SER A 40 -32.93 25.93 -10.92
N SER A 41 -32.03 26.75 -11.40
CA SER A 41 -31.29 27.82 -10.72
C SER A 41 -32.13 28.82 -9.90
N ALA A 42 -31.62 29.20 -8.75
CA ALA A 42 -31.94 30.50 -8.15
C ALA A 42 -30.71 31.07 -7.44
N THR A 43 -30.20 32.16 -7.99
CA THR A 43 -29.24 33.08 -7.41
C THR A 43 -29.88 33.93 -6.31
N SER A 44 -29.21 34.15 -5.19
CA SER A 44 -29.46 35.33 -4.36
C SER A 44 -28.17 35.77 -3.66
N THR A 45 -27.80 36.97 -3.97
CA THR A 45 -26.80 37.82 -3.32
C THR A 45 -27.31 38.34 -1.98
N ALA A 46 -26.47 38.39 -0.95
CA ALA A 46 -26.60 39.37 0.14
C ALA A 46 -25.23 39.64 0.77
N ALA A 47 -25.01 40.93 0.98
CA ALA A 47 -23.78 41.58 1.40
C ALA A 47 -23.60 41.62 2.94
N GLY A 48 -22.35 41.67 3.31
CA GLY A 48 -21.70 42.52 4.31
C GLY A 48 -22.13 42.50 5.77
N THR A 49 -21.16 42.20 6.64
CA THR A 49 -20.81 43.13 7.73
C THR A 49 -19.51 42.71 8.40
N THR A 50 -18.64 43.69 8.57
CA THR A 50 -17.38 43.68 9.31
C THR A 50 -17.61 43.64 10.81
N SER A 51 -16.83 42.82 11.54
CA SER A 51 -16.56 43.04 12.97
C SER A 51 -15.17 42.55 13.32
N SER A 52 -14.36 43.45 13.80
CA SER A 52 -13.05 43.32 14.40
C SER A 52 -13.13 42.77 15.82
N ALA A 53 -12.29 41.76 16.17
CA ALA A 53 -11.87 41.55 17.55
C ALA A 53 -10.60 40.69 17.64
N SER A 54 -9.59 41.30 18.21
CA SER A 54 -8.57 40.83 19.17
C SER A 54 -7.78 39.54 18.94
N THR A 55 -6.49 39.77 18.76
CA THR A 55 -5.32 38.90 18.87
C THR A 55 -5.28 38.19 20.24
N GLU A 56 -5.31 36.87 20.23
CA GLU A 56 -4.74 36.04 21.29
C GLU A 56 -3.66 35.15 20.71
N THR A 57 -2.47 35.41 21.18
CA THR A 57 -1.24 34.64 20.87
C THR A 57 -1.28 33.34 21.68
N THR A 58 -1.64 32.24 21.06
CA THR A 58 -1.46 30.90 21.62
C THR A 58 -0.19 30.28 21.04
N GLN A 59 0.77 30.08 21.90
CA GLN A 59 2.01 29.35 21.59
C GLN A 59 1.70 27.93 21.13
N SER A 60 2.19 27.56 19.94
CA SER A 60 2.23 26.19 19.46
C SER A 60 3.15 25.33 20.33
N PRO A 61 2.77 24.08 20.64
CA PRO A 61 3.69 23.14 21.24
C PRO A 61 4.78 22.77 20.25
N GLU A 62 6.00 22.74 20.71
CA GLU A 62 7.20 22.31 20.00
C GLU A 62 7.00 20.97 19.30
N ALA A 63 7.39 20.95 18.04
CA ALA A 63 7.44 19.76 17.21
C ALA A 63 8.36 18.72 17.85
N THR A 64 7.80 17.63 18.29
CA THR A 64 8.53 16.45 18.76
C THR A 64 9.48 16.00 17.64
N SER A 65 10.76 15.97 17.95
CA SER A 65 11.86 15.56 17.08
C SER A 65 11.54 14.24 16.38
N GLN A 66 11.30 14.29 15.08
CA GLN A 66 11.29 13.12 14.22
C GLN A 66 12.64 12.43 14.35
N LYS A 67 12.66 11.13 14.67
CA LYS A 67 13.86 10.31 14.51
C LYS A 67 14.28 10.40 13.04
N SER A 68 15.17 11.33 12.76
CA SER A 68 15.85 11.46 11.48
C SER A 68 16.50 10.13 11.16
N GLY A 69 16.06 9.52 10.06
CA GLY A 69 16.67 8.31 9.56
C GLY A 69 18.19 8.54 9.44
N SER A 70 18.96 7.78 10.19
CA SER A 70 20.41 7.76 10.14
C SER A 70 20.85 7.63 8.68
N LYS A 71 21.70 8.53 8.20
CA LYS A 71 22.41 8.37 6.92
C LYS A 71 23.46 7.26 7.08
N THR A 72 22.98 6.03 7.16
CA THR A 72 23.83 4.85 6.99
C THR A 72 24.35 4.84 5.55
N PRO A 73 25.58 4.39 5.26
CA PRO A 73 26.08 4.26 3.90
C PRO A 73 25.05 3.46 3.09
N LYS A 74 24.74 3.92 1.86
CA LYS A 74 23.70 3.31 0.99
C LYS A 74 23.97 1.82 0.91
N LYS A 75 23.14 1.04 1.60
CA LYS A 75 23.20 -0.40 1.60
C LYS A 75 22.74 -0.86 0.23
N GLN A 76 23.49 -1.77 -0.40
CA GLN A 76 23.09 -2.37 -1.68
C GLN A 76 21.66 -2.92 -1.57
N ALA A 77 20.80 -2.60 -2.54
CA ALA A 77 19.46 -3.15 -2.62
C ALA A 77 19.55 -4.66 -2.93
N LEU A 78 19.06 -5.48 -2.02
CA LEU A 78 19.05 -6.93 -2.15
C LEU A 78 17.65 -7.39 -2.51
N VAL A 79 17.52 -8.22 -3.55
CA VAL A 79 16.28 -8.88 -3.93
C VAL A 79 16.52 -10.39 -3.98
N GLY A 80 15.71 -11.11 -3.20
CA GLY A 80 15.66 -12.57 -3.21
C GLY A 80 14.38 -13.03 -3.91
N ILE A 81 14.48 -13.88 -4.92
CA ILE A 81 13.36 -14.47 -5.63
C ILE A 81 13.38 -15.98 -5.44
N ALA A 82 12.32 -16.56 -4.89
CA ALA A 82 12.18 -18.00 -4.74
C ALA A 82 10.97 -18.53 -5.51
N GLY A 83 11.20 -19.52 -6.37
CA GLY A 83 10.15 -20.29 -7.01
C GLY A 83 9.67 -21.43 -6.13
N TYR A 84 8.44 -21.91 -6.38
CA TYR A 84 7.86 -23.03 -5.62
C TYR A 84 8.65 -24.32 -5.80
N ASN A 85 8.96 -24.98 -4.70
CA ASN A 85 9.77 -26.21 -4.65
C ASN A 85 9.06 -27.36 -3.91
N GLY A 86 7.73 -27.31 -3.81
CA GLY A 86 6.93 -28.29 -3.05
C GLY A 86 6.56 -27.83 -1.64
N SER A 87 7.17 -26.76 -1.11
CA SER A 87 6.90 -26.21 0.22
C SER A 87 6.82 -24.68 0.21
N LEU A 88 5.67 -24.12 0.55
CA LEU A 88 5.49 -22.67 0.67
C LEU A 88 6.35 -22.08 1.81
N SER A 89 6.50 -22.82 2.90
CA SER A 89 7.36 -22.40 4.01
C SER A 89 8.81 -22.24 3.56
N ALA A 90 9.36 -23.28 2.91
CA ALA A 90 10.73 -23.26 2.39
C ALA A 90 10.92 -22.16 1.32
N GLN A 91 9.91 -21.91 0.50
CA GLN A 91 9.93 -20.85 -0.50
C GLN A 91 10.03 -19.47 0.14
N VAL A 92 9.17 -19.17 1.13
CA VAL A 92 9.19 -17.88 1.86
C VAL A 92 10.51 -17.70 2.59
N GLU A 93 10.97 -18.72 3.31
CA GLU A 93 12.25 -18.69 4.02
C GLU A 93 13.43 -18.43 3.05
N LYS A 94 13.44 -19.10 1.89
CA LYS A 94 14.49 -18.92 0.87
C LYS A 94 14.49 -17.50 0.30
N ALA A 95 13.34 -16.96 -0.11
CA ALA A 95 13.26 -15.59 -0.62
C ALA A 95 13.81 -14.58 0.41
N VAL A 96 13.40 -14.72 1.68
CA VAL A 96 13.86 -13.88 2.78
C VAL A 96 15.37 -14.03 2.99
N ALA A 97 15.90 -15.25 3.02
CA ALA A 97 17.34 -15.49 3.19
C ALA A 97 18.18 -14.88 2.06
N LEU A 98 17.73 -15.03 0.79
CA LEU A 98 18.39 -14.45 -0.37
C LEU A 98 18.41 -12.91 -0.35
N ALA A 99 17.44 -12.28 0.30
CA ALA A 99 17.37 -10.82 0.48
C ALA A 99 18.10 -10.31 1.73
N GLY A 100 18.85 -11.17 2.41
CA GLY A 100 19.67 -10.81 3.58
C GLY A 100 19.06 -11.17 4.94
N GLY A 101 17.87 -11.78 4.96
CA GLY A 101 17.24 -12.31 6.16
C GLY A 101 16.65 -11.25 7.10
N LEU A 102 16.05 -11.70 8.20
CA LEU A 102 15.42 -10.86 9.21
C LEU A 102 16.31 -10.62 10.46
N GLY A 103 17.58 -10.97 10.42
CA GLY A 103 18.52 -10.82 11.55
C GLY A 103 18.75 -9.38 12.03
N PHE A 104 18.22 -8.38 11.33
CA PHE A 104 18.21 -6.97 11.77
C PHE A 104 17.16 -6.69 12.85
N ILE A 105 16.14 -7.55 12.99
CA ILE A 105 15.12 -7.45 14.03
C ILE A 105 15.75 -7.81 15.36
N LYS A 106 15.72 -6.90 16.31
CA LYS A 106 16.30 -7.11 17.63
C LYS A 106 15.32 -7.87 18.53
N LYS A 107 15.87 -8.72 19.38
CA LYS A 107 15.11 -9.35 20.48
C LYS A 107 14.35 -8.31 21.30
N GLY A 108 13.10 -8.62 21.66
CA GLY A 108 12.26 -7.74 22.46
C GLY A 108 11.65 -6.56 21.73
N SER A 109 11.80 -6.46 20.38
CA SER A 109 11.18 -5.42 19.58
C SER A 109 9.71 -5.70 19.25
N THR A 110 8.95 -4.65 18.93
CA THR A 110 7.60 -4.75 18.36
C THR A 110 7.67 -4.65 16.86
N VAL A 111 7.11 -5.65 16.17
CA VAL A 111 7.12 -5.76 14.71
C VAL A 111 5.71 -5.63 14.14
N LEU A 112 5.49 -4.68 13.25
CA LEU A 112 4.26 -4.57 12.47
C LEU A 112 4.43 -5.30 11.13
N ILE A 113 3.65 -6.32 10.90
CA ILE A 113 3.45 -6.94 9.58
C ILE A 113 2.27 -6.25 8.92
N LYS A 114 2.52 -5.61 7.77
CA LYS A 114 1.49 -4.90 7.01
C LYS A 114 1.19 -5.62 5.70
N PRO A 115 0.16 -6.47 5.66
CA PRO A 115 -0.31 -7.12 4.43
C PRO A 115 -1.05 -6.14 3.50
N ASN A 116 -1.61 -6.67 2.41
CA ASN A 116 -2.49 -5.95 1.49
C ASN A 116 -3.93 -6.45 1.67
N PHE A 117 -4.77 -5.69 2.41
CA PHE A 117 -6.19 -5.99 2.65
C PHE A 117 -7.09 -4.82 2.28
N ASN A 118 -7.18 -4.51 0.99
CA ASN A 118 -8.15 -3.52 0.52
C ASN A 118 -9.60 -3.98 0.75
N THR A 119 -9.83 -5.28 0.62
CA THR A 119 -11.11 -5.98 0.82
C THR A 119 -10.85 -7.33 1.51
N GLY A 120 -11.92 -8.07 1.82
CA GLY A 120 -11.82 -9.46 2.30
C GLY A 120 -11.80 -10.50 1.18
N ASP A 121 -11.52 -10.10 -0.06
CA ASP A 121 -11.46 -11.03 -1.18
C ASP A 121 -10.18 -11.87 -1.12
N PRO A 122 -10.23 -13.13 -1.59
CA PRO A 122 -9.09 -14.04 -1.47
C PRO A 122 -7.90 -13.60 -2.33
N HIS A 123 -6.76 -14.21 -2.07
CA HIS A 123 -5.55 -14.06 -2.88
C HIS A 123 -5.84 -14.34 -4.38
N PRO A 124 -5.32 -13.51 -5.32
CA PRO A 124 -4.36 -12.42 -5.19
C PRO A 124 -4.96 -11.02 -4.97
N ALA A 125 -6.27 -10.90 -4.71
CA ALA A 125 -6.86 -9.61 -4.35
C ALA A 125 -6.32 -9.09 -3.00
N SER A 126 -6.07 -10.00 -2.06
CA SER A 126 -5.41 -9.75 -0.77
C SER A 126 -4.19 -10.67 -0.61
N THR A 127 -3.30 -10.36 0.32
CA THR A 127 -2.15 -11.21 0.64
C THR A 127 -2.60 -12.59 1.12
N ASN A 128 -1.94 -13.65 0.67
CA ASN A 128 -2.23 -15.02 1.04
C ASN A 128 -2.01 -15.25 2.54
N PRO A 129 -3.00 -15.72 3.30
CA PRO A 129 -2.87 -16.00 4.74
C PRO A 129 -1.74 -16.97 5.07
N GLU A 130 -1.49 -17.96 4.23
CA GLU A 130 -0.42 -18.94 4.47
C GLU A 130 0.98 -18.32 4.28
N VAL A 131 1.15 -17.36 3.36
CA VAL A 131 2.41 -16.59 3.28
C VAL A 131 2.60 -15.76 4.54
N ILE A 132 1.53 -15.12 5.05
CA ILE A 132 1.56 -14.37 6.32
C ILE A 132 1.94 -15.28 7.49
N ARG A 133 1.37 -16.49 7.57
CA ARG A 133 1.72 -17.50 8.58
C ARG A 133 3.23 -17.76 8.64
N HIS A 134 3.82 -18.00 7.47
CA HIS A 134 5.26 -18.29 7.40
C HIS A 134 6.11 -17.08 7.80
N VAL A 135 5.68 -15.88 7.41
CA VAL A 135 6.38 -14.63 7.81
C VAL A 135 6.28 -14.41 9.33
N ILE A 136 5.11 -14.62 9.95
CA ILE A 136 4.97 -14.55 11.42
C ILE A 136 5.96 -15.50 12.09
N ARG A 137 6.09 -16.74 11.61
CA ARG A 137 7.05 -17.72 12.15
C ARG A 137 8.50 -17.27 12.02
N LEU A 138 8.87 -16.70 10.87
CA LEU A 138 10.22 -16.15 10.67
C LEU A 138 10.53 -14.98 11.61
N VAL A 139 9.53 -14.13 11.86
CA VAL A 139 9.66 -13.01 12.81
C VAL A 139 9.76 -13.56 14.25
N LYS A 140 8.98 -14.57 14.63
CA LYS A 140 9.05 -15.21 15.95
C LYS A 140 10.45 -15.76 16.26
N ASN A 141 11.16 -16.25 15.26
CA ASN A 141 12.53 -16.74 15.42
C ASN A 141 13.53 -15.64 15.81
N GLN A 142 13.14 -14.35 15.73
CA GLN A 142 13.93 -13.21 16.20
C GLN A 142 13.62 -12.82 17.66
N ASP A 143 12.74 -13.55 18.35
CA ASP A 143 12.34 -13.33 19.74
C ASP A 143 11.79 -11.90 19.99
N PRO A 144 10.80 -11.41 19.21
CA PRO A 144 10.18 -10.10 19.39
C PRO A 144 9.35 -10.04 20.67
N TYR A 145 9.10 -8.83 21.20
CA TYR A 145 8.13 -8.59 22.27
C TYR A 145 6.69 -8.79 21.79
N ALA A 146 6.38 -8.26 20.60
CA ALA A 146 5.06 -8.39 20.00
C ALA A 146 5.15 -8.44 18.47
N ILE A 147 4.21 -9.16 17.86
CA ILE A 147 3.98 -9.17 16.41
C ILE A 147 2.56 -8.68 16.18
N LEU A 148 2.43 -7.54 15.49
CA LEU A 148 1.16 -6.95 15.08
C LEU A 148 0.90 -7.24 13.61
N VAL A 149 -0.31 -7.65 13.25
CA VAL A 149 -0.75 -7.77 11.84
C VAL A 149 -1.79 -6.70 11.59
N GLY A 150 -1.43 -5.65 10.85
CA GLY A 150 -2.25 -4.45 10.71
C GLY A 150 -2.34 -3.89 9.30
N ASP A 151 -3.52 -3.42 8.94
CA ASP A 151 -3.82 -2.69 7.71
C ASP A 151 -5.11 -1.87 7.87
N ARG A 152 -5.43 -1.03 6.87
CA ARG A 152 -6.74 -0.41 6.70
C ARG A 152 -7.34 -0.79 5.36
N SER A 153 -8.44 -1.50 5.40
CA SER A 153 -9.25 -1.83 4.22
C SER A 153 -9.87 -0.58 3.58
N SER A 154 -10.58 -0.73 2.47
CA SER A 154 -11.25 0.38 1.80
C SER A 154 -12.19 1.13 2.75
N PHE A 155 -12.53 2.39 2.41
CA PHE A 155 -13.43 3.23 3.22
C PHE A 155 -14.76 2.54 3.58
N TRP A 156 -15.27 1.71 2.65
CA TRP A 156 -16.57 1.01 2.80
C TRP A 156 -16.48 -0.30 3.59
N SER A 157 -15.29 -0.72 3.94
CA SER A 157 -15.02 -2.04 4.54
C SER A 157 -14.61 -1.88 6.00
N ASP A 158 -15.02 -2.84 6.81
CA ASP A 158 -14.52 -3.08 8.15
C ASP A 158 -13.31 -4.01 8.03
N THR A 159 -12.15 -3.55 8.46
CA THR A 159 -10.89 -4.27 8.27
C THR A 159 -10.87 -5.61 8.99
N LEU A 160 -11.39 -5.67 10.22
CA LEU A 160 -11.45 -6.94 10.98
C LEU A 160 -12.35 -7.97 10.28
N LYS A 161 -13.47 -7.53 9.69
CA LYS A 161 -14.32 -8.43 8.89
C LYS A 161 -13.62 -8.90 7.63
N CYS A 162 -12.83 -8.03 6.99
CA CYS A 162 -12.02 -8.42 5.83
C CYS A 162 -10.96 -9.45 6.22
N MET A 163 -10.26 -9.26 7.34
CA MET A 163 -9.26 -10.19 7.86
C MET A 163 -9.86 -11.56 8.21
N LYS A 164 -11.07 -11.60 8.81
CA LYS A 164 -11.82 -12.84 9.06
C LYS A 164 -12.22 -13.53 7.77
N LYS A 165 -12.82 -12.79 6.82
CA LYS A 165 -13.24 -13.36 5.54
C LYS A 165 -12.08 -13.93 4.73
N ASN A 166 -10.90 -13.33 4.82
CA ASN A 166 -9.69 -13.76 4.11
C ASN A 166 -8.99 -14.94 4.81
N GLY A 167 -9.21 -15.18 6.11
CA GLY A 167 -8.56 -16.23 6.89
C GLY A 167 -7.33 -15.78 7.69
N VAL A 168 -6.97 -14.51 7.62
CA VAL A 168 -5.81 -13.97 8.37
C VAL A 168 -6.09 -13.89 9.87
N TYR A 169 -7.35 -13.70 10.25
CA TYR A 169 -7.75 -13.74 11.66
C TYR A 169 -7.30 -15.07 12.31
N GLU A 170 -7.67 -16.18 11.71
CA GLU A 170 -7.37 -17.52 12.21
C GLU A 170 -5.86 -17.81 12.21
N VAL A 171 -5.16 -17.31 11.18
CA VAL A 171 -3.69 -17.43 11.11
C VAL A 171 -3.01 -16.65 12.24
N ALA A 172 -3.42 -15.42 12.50
CA ALA A 172 -2.84 -14.61 13.57
C ALA A 172 -3.07 -15.23 14.95
N GLU A 173 -4.31 -15.70 15.23
CA GLU A 173 -4.62 -16.39 16.49
C GLU A 173 -3.77 -17.65 16.68
N GLN A 174 -3.68 -18.51 15.65
CA GLN A 174 -2.90 -19.76 15.72
C GLN A 174 -1.40 -19.52 15.91
N GLU A 175 -0.88 -18.47 15.31
CA GLU A 175 0.53 -18.13 15.42
C GLU A 175 0.84 -17.16 16.59
N GLY A 176 -0.15 -16.75 17.37
CA GLY A 176 0.05 -15.86 18.52
C GLY A 176 0.51 -14.44 18.12
N ALA A 177 0.08 -13.96 16.97
CA ALA A 177 0.24 -12.56 16.57
C ALA A 177 -1.03 -11.77 16.89
N GLU A 178 -0.89 -10.49 17.21
CA GLU A 178 -2.01 -9.60 17.50
C GLU A 178 -2.53 -8.97 16.22
N LEU A 179 -3.86 -9.01 16.02
CA LEU A 179 -4.50 -8.25 14.95
C LEU A 179 -4.62 -6.78 15.35
N TYR A 180 -4.14 -5.90 14.49
CA TYR A 180 -4.17 -4.47 14.71
C TYR A 180 -4.83 -3.73 13.52
N PRO A 181 -6.17 -3.90 13.31
CA PRO A 181 -6.87 -3.17 12.25
C PRO A 181 -6.83 -1.67 12.54
N PHE A 182 -6.46 -0.85 11.54
CA PHE A 182 -6.33 0.59 11.73
C PHE A 182 -7.66 1.35 11.80
N ASP A 183 -8.80 0.64 11.90
CA ASP A 183 -10.14 1.25 12.00
C ASP A 183 -10.31 2.10 13.26
N ASN A 184 -9.72 1.66 14.37
CA ASN A 184 -9.86 2.29 15.68
C ASN A 184 -8.54 2.80 16.25
N THR A 185 -7.53 2.99 15.41
CA THR A 185 -6.23 3.52 15.83
C THR A 185 -6.28 5.02 16.07
N GLU A 186 -5.32 5.56 16.81
CA GLU A 186 -5.04 6.99 16.84
C GLU A 186 -4.41 7.42 15.50
N TRP A 187 -4.94 8.47 14.90
CA TRP A 187 -4.48 9.03 13.64
C TRP A 187 -3.74 10.34 13.87
N ILE A 188 -2.56 10.47 13.29
CA ILE A 188 -1.75 11.68 13.39
C ILE A 188 -1.55 12.31 12.01
N LYS A 189 -1.67 13.62 11.94
CA LYS A 189 -1.40 14.38 10.71
C LYS A 189 0.07 14.73 10.63
N ILE A 190 0.65 14.49 9.45
CA ILE A 190 2.04 14.83 9.13
C ILE A 190 2.10 15.66 7.86
N SER A 191 3.14 16.48 7.73
CA SER A 191 3.35 17.35 6.57
C SER A 191 4.84 17.38 6.19
N PRO A 192 5.36 16.27 5.62
CA PRO A 192 6.77 16.20 5.23
C PRO A 192 7.09 17.23 4.14
N ALA A 193 8.20 17.96 4.28
CA ALA A 193 8.58 19.04 3.34
C ALA A 193 8.77 18.56 1.88
N LYS A 194 9.13 17.28 1.68
CA LYS A 194 9.27 16.65 0.36
C LYS A 194 7.93 16.17 -0.23
N ALA A 195 6.83 16.15 0.54
CA ALA A 195 5.51 15.69 0.09
C ALA A 195 4.79 16.77 -0.74
N LYS A 196 5.22 16.99 -1.97
CA LYS A 196 4.71 18.05 -2.86
C LYS A 196 3.31 17.75 -3.39
N ALA A 197 2.98 16.48 -3.61
CA ALA A 197 1.65 16.05 -4.02
C ALA A 197 0.62 16.07 -2.86
N TRP A 198 1.10 16.24 -1.61
CA TRP A 198 0.27 16.40 -0.41
C TRP A 198 0.48 17.76 0.24
N PRO A 199 0.10 18.88 -0.42
CA PRO A 199 0.42 20.24 0.05
C PRO A 199 -0.19 20.58 1.43
N LYS A 200 -1.24 19.88 1.84
CA LYS A 200 -1.86 20.01 3.17
C LYS A 200 -1.42 18.92 4.15
N GLY A 201 -0.44 18.11 3.78
CA GLY A 201 -0.06 16.93 4.53
C GLY A 201 -1.09 15.80 4.44
N PHE A 202 -0.81 14.70 5.12
CA PHE A 202 -1.67 13.52 5.17
C PHE A 202 -1.67 12.89 6.56
N THR A 203 -2.67 12.05 6.82
CA THR A 203 -2.96 11.51 8.14
C THR A 203 -2.70 10.01 8.16
N VAL A 204 -1.91 9.54 9.11
CA VAL A 204 -1.45 8.15 9.22
C VAL A 204 -1.69 7.59 10.61
N PRO A 205 -1.72 6.25 10.80
CA PRO A 205 -1.84 5.63 12.11
C PRO A 205 -0.60 5.92 12.96
N LYS A 206 -0.80 6.36 14.19
CA LYS A 206 0.28 6.67 15.14
C LYS A 206 1.20 5.46 15.40
N ILE A 207 0.65 4.25 15.36
CA ILE A 207 1.38 3.00 15.59
C ILE A 207 2.61 2.87 14.69
N LEU A 208 2.64 3.48 13.50
CA LEU A 208 3.80 3.48 12.61
C LEU A 208 5.05 4.11 13.24
N ASN A 209 4.86 5.03 14.19
CA ASN A 209 5.95 5.68 14.94
C ASN A 209 6.28 4.96 16.26
N GLU A 210 5.43 4.02 16.69
CA GLU A 210 5.55 3.32 17.96
C GLU A 210 6.22 1.95 17.82
N VAL A 211 6.06 1.30 16.66
CA VAL A 211 6.70 0.01 16.37
C VAL A 211 8.18 0.18 15.99
N ASP A 212 8.99 -0.81 16.33
CA ASP A 212 10.42 -0.81 16.02
C ASP A 212 10.67 -1.13 14.54
N TYR A 213 9.94 -2.11 14.00
CA TYR A 213 10.11 -2.59 12.62
C TYR A 213 8.77 -2.75 11.91
N VAL A 214 8.79 -2.50 10.59
CA VAL A 214 7.64 -2.71 9.71
C VAL A 214 8.05 -3.64 8.57
N ILE A 215 7.33 -4.76 8.43
CA ILE A 215 7.44 -5.67 7.29
C ILE A 215 6.22 -5.46 6.39
N SER A 216 6.44 -5.02 5.15
CA SER A 216 5.38 -4.89 4.14
C SER A 216 5.19 -6.20 3.40
N MET A 217 3.94 -6.64 3.26
CA MET A 217 3.58 -7.85 2.51
C MET A 217 2.62 -7.53 1.37
N PRO A 218 3.08 -6.89 0.29
CA PRO A 218 2.27 -6.60 -0.88
C PRO A 218 2.00 -7.86 -1.71
N VAL A 219 1.15 -7.71 -2.74
CA VAL A 219 0.86 -8.71 -3.77
C VAL A 219 1.28 -8.16 -5.13
N ILE A 220 1.79 -9.00 -6.02
CA ILE A 220 2.07 -8.62 -7.41
C ILE A 220 0.75 -8.58 -8.18
N LYS A 221 0.30 -7.39 -8.60
CA LYS A 221 -0.91 -7.27 -9.41
C LYS A 221 -1.01 -5.96 -10.18
N THR A 222 -1.68 -6.01 -11.34
CA THR A 222 -2.15 -4.84 -12.07
C THR A 222 -3.23 -4.09 -11.27
N HIS A 223 -3.52 -2.85 -11.67
CA HIS A 223 -4.53 -2.02 -11.02
C HIS A 223 -5.12 -1.01 -12.01
N SER A 224 -6.44 -0.94 -12.10
CA SER A 224 -7.17 -0.12 -13.07
C SER A 224 -6.88 1.39 -13.01
N ILE A 225 -6.53 1.95 -11.85
CA ILE A 225 -6.24 3.39 -11.69
C ILE A 225 -4.74 3.64 -11.53
N ALA A 226 -4.04 2.79 -10.79
CA ALA A 226 -2.65 3.02 -10.40
C ALA A 226 -1.66 2.22 -11.25
N THR A 227 -2.09 1.66 -12.36
CA THR A 227 -1.34 0.74 -13.23
C THR A 227 -1.00 -0.58 -12.53
N PHE A 228 -0.40 -0.53 -11.35
CA PHE A 228 -0.06 -1.71 -10.54
C PHE A 228 -0.22 -1.48 -9.03
N THR A 229 -0.27 -2.57 -8.30
CA THR A 229 -0.20 -2.61 -6.83
C THR A 229 0.96 -3.50 -6.44
N MET A 230 1.92 -2.95 -5.70
CA MET A 230 3.03 -3.65 -5.06
C MET A 230 3.42 -2.90 -3.78
N ALA A 231 4.70 -2.86 -3.38
CA ALA A 231 5.11 -2.32 -2.09
C ALA A 231 4.84 -0.81 -1.94
N ILE A 232 5.11 0.01 -2.99
CA ILE A 232 4.84 1.45 -2.94
C ILE A 232 3.35 1.69 -2.68
N LYS A 233 2.48 1.09 -3.49
CA LYS A 233 1.03 1.28 -3.36
C LYS A 233 0.43 0.58 -2.14
N ASN A 234 1.07 -0.42 -1.57
CA ASN A 234 0.60 -1.08 -0.35
C ASN A 234 0.45 -0.08 0.81
N TRP A 235 1.20 1.03 0.77
CA TRP A 235 1.12 2.10 1.76
C TRP A 235 -0.21 2.88 1.75
N VAL A 236 -1.06 2.74 0.75
CA VAL A 236 -2.42 3.32 0.78
C VAL A 236 -3.22 2.87 2.01
N GLY A 237 -2.94 1.69 2.54
CA GLY A 237 -3.55 1.17 3.77
C GLY A 237 -3.14 1.91 5.06
N ILE A 238 -2.15 2.82 5.00
CA ILE A 238 -1.82 3.69 6.14
C ILE A 238 -2.49 5.07 6.05
N LEU A 239 -3.22 5.37 4.97
CA LEU A 239 -3.85 6.67 4.80
C LEU A 239 -5.24 6.67 5.46
N GLU A 240 -5.55 7.76 6.18
CA GLU A 240 -6.86 7.95 6.81
C GLU A 240 -7.98 7.76 5.76
N PRO A 241 -9.04 6.97 6.06
CA PRO A 241 -9.99 6.51 5.06
C PRO A 241 -10.71 7.60 4.28
N LEU A 242 -11.11 8.71 4.94
CA LEU A 242 -11.76 9.81 4.25
C LEU A 242 -10.77 10.52 3.30
N GLN A 243 -9.57 10.82 3.78
CA GLN A 243 -8.53 11.46 2.98
C GLN A 243 -8.09 10.56 1.82
N ARG A 244 -7.99 9.25 2.04
CA ARG A 244 -7.75 8.26 0.98
C ARG A 244 -8.83 8.33 -0.11
N THR A 245 -10.11 8.46 0.28
CA THR A 245 -11.21 8.49 -0.68
C THR A 245 -11.28 9.82 -1.40
N THR A 246 -11.18 10.95 -0.70
CA THR A 246 -11.33 12.28 -1.28
C THR A 246 -10.07 12.74 -1.98
N ASP A 247 -8.96 12.88 -1.24
CA ASP A 247 -7.77 13.53 -1.77
C ASP A 247 -7.04 12.66 -2.79
N LEU A 248 -6.95 11.34 -2.51
CA LEU A 248 -6.23 10.44 -3.41
C LEU A 248 -7.10 9.98 -4.60
N HIS A 249 -8.30 9.41 -4.37
CA HIS A 249 -9.06 8.76 -5.44
C HIS A 249 -9.99 9.71 -6.20
N LEU A 250 -10.67 10.65 -5.53
CA LEU A 250 -11.65 11.52 -6.19
C LEU A 250 -11.00 12.73 -6.88
N PHE A 251 -10.03 13.36 -6.24
CA PHE A 251 -9.49 14.62 -6.72
C PHE A 251 -8.18 14.50 -7.49
N ASN A 252 -7.45 13.42 -7.33
CA ASN A 252 -6.11 13.24 -7.91
C ASN A 252 -5.94 11.90 -8.64
N SER A 253 -6.97 11.41 -9.30
CA SER A 253 -6.93 10.14 -10.06
C SER A 253 -6.15 10.21 -11.38
N LYS A 254 -5.52 11.35 -11.71
CA LYS A 254 -4.61 11.45 -12.86
C LYS A 254 -3.35 10.63 -12.57
N GLU A 255 -2.91 9.83 -13.52
CA GLU A 255 -1.88 8.81 -13.36
C GLU A 255 -0.60 9.32 -12.70
N ASP A 256 0.00 10.40 -13.20
CA ASP A 256 1.25 10.94 -12.64
C ASP A 256 1.05 11.46 -11.21
N THR A 257 0.01 12.27 -10.97
CA THR A 257 -0.28 12.82 -9.65
C THR A 257 -0.58 11.71 -8.65
N PHE A 258 -1.35 10.72 -9.08
CA PHE A 258 -1.68 9.55 -8.26
C PHE A 258 -0.42 8.76 -7.88
N GLY A 259 0.46 8.49 -8.85
CA GLY A 259 1.74 7.80 -8.62
C GLY A 259 2.65 8.55 -7.65
N HIS A 260 2.74 9.88 -7.80
CA HIS A 260 3.51 10.74 -6.90
C HIS A 260 2.95 10.71 -5.47
N MET A 261 1.64 10.82 -5.31
CA MET A 261 0.98 10.75 -4.00
C MET A 261 1.25 9.42 -3.29
N LEU A 262 1.25 8.31 -4.03
CA LEU A 262 1.55 6.98 -3.48
C LEU A 262 2.98 6.90 -2.94
N ALA A 263 3.96 7.33 -3.71
CA ALA A 263 5.36 7.33 -3.29
C ALA A 263 5.61 8.24 -2.07
N GLU A 264 4.95 9.40 -2.01
CA GLU A 264 5.11 10.36 -0.92
C GLU A 264 4.55 9.87 0.43
N LEU A 265 3.66 8.86 0.46
CA LEU A 265 3.21 8.25 1.71
C LEU A 265 4.37 7.61 2.50
N HIS A 266 5.41 7.16 1.80
CA HIS A 266 6.61 6.58 2.42
C HIS A 266 7.46 7.59 3.20
N LEU A 267 7.19 8.90 3.05
CA LEU A 267 7.79 9.94 3.89
C LEU A 267 7.28 9.91 5.34
N ALA A 268 6.17 9.22 5.62
CA ALA A 268 5.73 8.97 6.98
C ALA A 268 6.60 7.92 7.67
N ARG A 269 6.76 6.79 7.03
CA ARG A 269 7.54 5.62 7.45
C ARG A 269 7.78 4.74 6.22
N THR A 270 8.99 4.25 6.01
CA THR A 270 9.28 3.18 5.05
C THR A 270 9.18 1.81 5.73
N ALA A 271 8.92 0.75 4.97
CA ALA A 271 9.10 -0.60 5.47
C ALA A 271 10.60 -0.87 5.67
N ASP A 272 10.94 -1.63 6.71
CA ASP A 272 12.30 -2.09 6.96
C ASP A 272 12.65 -3.31 6.10
N PHE A 273 11.60 -4.05 5.70
CA PHE A 273 11.72 -5.21 4.80
C PHE A 273 10.40 -5.46 4.05
N ILE A 274 10.48 -6.01 2.86
CA ILE A 274 9.34 -6.31 2.02
C ILE A 274 9.35 -7.82 1.70
N ILE A 275 8.19 -8.46 1.79
CA ILE A 275 7.98 -9.85 1.36
C ILE A 275 6.75 -9.84 0.48
N MET A 276 6.97 -9.83 -0.84
CA MET A 276 5.93 -9.68 -1.84
C MET A 276 5.42 -11.04 -2.30
N ASP A 277 4.11 -11.21 -2.17
CA ASP A 277 3.42 -12.43 -2.58
C ASP A 277 3.18 -12.41 -4.10
N GLY A 278 3.84 -13.27 -4.80
CA GLY A 278 3.71 -13.55 -6.23
C GLY A 278 3.30 -15.01 -6.48
N THR A 279 2.73 -15.72 -5.50
CA THR A 279 2.27 -17.10 -5.70
C THR A 279 1.16 -17.17 -6.75
N LYS A 280 0.21 -16.23 -6.71
CA LYS A 280 -0.74 -15.90 -7.77
C LYS A 280 -0.70 -14.40 -8.01
N VAL A 281 -0.87 -13.98 -9.24
CA VAL A 281 -0.78 -12.57 -9.66
C VAL A 281 -1.96 -12.19 -10.54
N PHE A 282 -2.39 -10.92 -10.52
CA PHE A 282 -3.22 -10.38 -11.59
C PHE A 282 -2.35 -9.76 -12.66
N VAL A 283 -2.39 -10.30 -13.86
CA VAL A 283 -1.67 -9.76 -15.02
C VAL A 283 -2.50 -8.75 -15.81
N GLU A 284 -3.81 -8.75 -15.64
CA GLU A 284 -4.77 -7.80 -16.22
C GLU A 284 -5.88 -7.54 -15.19
N GLY A 285 -6.49 -6.35 -15.21
CA GLY A 285 -7.56 -5.96 -14.29
C GLY A 285 -7.02 -5.47 -12.94
N GLY A 286 -7.43 -6.10 -11.83
CA GLY A 286 -7.08 -5.63 -10.48
C GLY A 286 -7.84 -4.35 -10.05
N PRO A 287 -7.91 -4.06 -8.76
CA PRO A 287 -7.17 -4.69 -7.65
C PRO A 287 -7.86 -5.92 -7.05
N THR A 288 -9.14 -6.20 -7.33
CA THR A 288 -9.93 -7.26 -6.68
C THR A 288 -10.35 -8.37 -7.62
N GLU A 289 -10.40 -8.10 -8.91
CA GLU A 289 -10.78 -9.04 -9.97
C GLU A 289 -9.87 -8.84 -11.18
N GLY A 290 -9.51 -9.90 -11.88
CA GLY A 290 -8.65 -9.84 -13.04
C GLY A 290 -8.24 -11.20 -13.55
N LYS A 291 -7.39 -11.21 -14.57
CA LYS A 291 -6.80 -12.43 -15.11
C LYS A 291 -5.69 -12.91 -14.18
N VAL A 292 -5.90 -14.08 -13.57
CA VAL A 292 -4.95 -14.69 -12.62
C VAL A 292 -3.96 -15.58 -13.35
N ILE A 293 -2.69 -15.47 -12.98
CA ILE A 293 -1.64 -16.46 -13.31
C ILE A 293 -1.07 -17.00 -11.99
N GLU A 294 -0.87 -18.32 -11.93
CA GLU A 294 -0.11 -18.98 -10.85
C GLU A 294 1.38 -18.87 -11.17
N ALA A 295 1.99 -17.75 -10.76
CA ALA A 295 3.40 -17.50 -11.02
C ALA A 295 4.31 -18.31 -10.08
N GLY A 296 3.81 -18.69 -8.91
CA GLY A 296 4.52 -19.54 -7.95
C GLY A 296 5.79 -18.90 -7.41
N LEU A 297 5.83 -17.56 -7.28
CA LEU A 297 6.98 -16.79 -6.84
C LEU A 297 6.75 -16.12 -5.48
N VAL A 298 7.80 -16.01 -4.68
CA VAL A 298 7.88 -15.10 -3.54
C VAL A 298 9.11 -14.22 -3.75
N VAL A 299 8.93 -12.91 -3.58
CA VAL A 299 10.00 -11.92 -3.72
C VAL A 299 10.21 -11.23 -2.39
N ALA A 300 11.44 -11.18 -1.91
CA ALA A 300 11.78 -10.42 -0.72
C ALA A 300 12.84 -9.36 -1.04
N SER A 301 12.80 -8.22 -0.31
CA SER A 301 13.77 -7.14 -0.50
C SER A 301 13.92 -6.28 0.75
N ASN A 302 15.09 -5.69 0.90
CA ASN A 302 15.36 -4.61 1.85
C ASN A 302 15.19 -3.20 1.23
N ASP A 303 14.64 -3.14 -0.01
CA ASP A 303 14.51 -1.92 -0.80
C ASP A 303 13.20 -1.91 -1.56
N ILE A 304 12.42 -0.83 -1.40
CA ILE A 304 11.06 -0.74 -1.94
C ILE A 304 11.05 -0.57 -3.46
N ILE A 305 12.00 0.18 -4.01
CA ILE A 305 12.08 0.42 -5.46
C ILE A 305 12.55 -0.83 -6.15
N ALA A 306 13.60 -1.48 -5.62
CA ALA A 306 14.09 -2.75 -6.15
C ALA A 306 13.02 -3.84 -6.12
N ASN A 307 12.21 -3.89 -5.03
CA ASN A 307 11.10 -4.83 -4.94
C ASN A 307 10.06 -4.61 -6.05
N ASP A 308 9.63 -3.36 -6.25
CA ASP A 308 8.54 -3.05 -7.19
C ASP A 308 9.01 -3.12 -8.65
N THR A 309 10.25 -2.73 -8.95
CA THR A 309 10.82 -2.90 -10.30
C THR A 309 10.94 -4.38 -10.68
N VAL A 310 11.38 -5.24 -9.75
CA VAL A 310 11.39 -6.71 -9.98
C VAL A 310 9.97 -7.25 -10.15
N GLY A 311 9.00 -6.79 -9.36
CA GLY A 311 7.60 -7.18 -9.52
C GLY A 311 7.02 -6.78 -10.89
N LEU A 312 7.35 -5.59 -11.39
CA LEU A 312 6.99 -5.15 -12.75
C LEU A 312 7.66 -6.01 -13.83
N ALA A 313 8.94 -6.34 -13.67
CA ALA A 313 9.65 -7.23 -14.58
C ALA A 313 9.02 -8.65 -14.61
N ILE A 314 8.55 -9.15 -13.47
CA ILE A 314 7.79 -10.41 -13.40
C ILE A 314 6.46 -10.28 -14.18
N LEU A 315 5.69 -9.20 -14.02
CA LEU A 315 4.47 -8.98 -14.80
C LEU A 315 4.76 -8.93 -16.30
N LYS A 316 5.80 -8.23 -16.74
CA LYS A 316 6.23 -8.18 -18.15
C LYS A 316 6.58 -9.58 -18.69
N THR A 317 7.28 -10.38 -17.91
CA THR A 317 7.67 -11.76 -18.28
C THR A 317 6.45 -12.66 -18.44
N LEU A 318 5.40 -12.47 -17.65
CA LEU A 318 4.16 -13.24 -17.70
C LEU A 318 3.18 -12.75 -18.77
N GLY A 319 3.44 -11.61 -19.41
CA GLY A 319 2.53 -10.91 -20.30
C GLY A 319 1.43 -10.18 -19.52
N THR A 320 1.38 -8.86 -19.69
CA THR A 320 0.52 -7.98 -18.90
C THR A 320 -0.07 -6.86 -19.78
N VAL A 321 -0.69 -5.86 -19.14
CA VAL A 321 -1.31 -4.72 -19.82
C VAL A 321 -0.26 -3.82 -20.48
N ASP A 322 -0.61 -3.18 -21.61
CA ASP A 322 0.28 -2.37 -22.45
C ASP A 322 1.06 -1.30 -21.65
N ASN A 323 0.40 -0.63 -20.71
CA ASN A 323 1.03 0.38 -19.85
C ASN A 323 2.23 -0.14 -19.05
N ILE A 324 2.28 -1.43 -18.77
CA ILE A 324 3.43 -2.06 -18.11
C ILE A 324 4.31 -2.74 -19.16
N GLN A 325 3.70 -3.45 -20.12
CA GLN A 325 4.40 -4.27 -21.11
C GLN A 325 5.35 -3.44 -21.98
N ASP A 326 4.89 -2.28 -22.47
CA ASP A 326 5.58 -1.47 -23.49
C ASP A 326 6.50 -0.40 -22.88
N ASN A 327 6.40 -0.15 -21.57
CA ASN A 327 7.18 0.88 -20.90
C ASN A 327 8.29 0.29 -20.02
N SER A 328 9.36 1.08 -19.82
CA SER A 328 10.38 0.73 -18.84
C SER A 328 9.79 0.65 -17.43
N VAL A 329 10.23 -0.31 -16.63
CA VAL A 329 9.84 -0.41 -15.21
C VAL A 329 10.22 0.86 -14.43
N TRP A 330 11.28 1.54 -14.87
CA TRP A 330 11.80 2.78 -14.27
C TRP A 330 11.00 4.03 -14.64
N SER A 331 10.18 3.98 -15.71
CA SER A 331 9.34 5.10 -16.15
C SER A 331 7.97 5.15 -15.48
N GLN A 332 7.63 4.17 -14.69
CA GLN A 332 6.34 4.15 -13.98
C GLN A 332 6.25 5.29 -12.96
N PRO A 333 5.17 6.10 -12.92
CA PRO A 333 5.08 7.30 -12.08
C PRO A 333 5.38 7.08 -10.60
N GLN A 334 4.97 5.94 -10.04
CA GLN A 334 5.26 5.56 -8.65
C GLN A 334 6.77 5.36 -8.43
N ILE A 335 7.47 4.72 -9.39
CA ILE A 335 8.90 4.45 -9.35
C ILE A 335 9.68 5.76 -9.53
N VAL A 336 9.34 6.56 -10.55
CA VAL A 336 9.99 7.87 -10.82
C VAL A 336 9.99 8.72 -9.55
N ARG A 337 8.81 8.86 -8.92
CA ARG A 337 8.71 9.68 -7.71
C ARG A 337 9.45 9.08 -6.52
N ALA A 338 9.43 7.77 -6.36
CA ALA A 338 10.18 7.10 -5.29
C ALA A 338 11.70 7.31 -5.44
N VAL A 339 12.22 7.28 -6.67
CA VAL A 339 13.63 7.58 -6.98
C VAL A 339 13.96 9.03 -6.64
N GLU A 340 13.13 10.01 -7.04
CA GLU A 340 13.31 11.44 -6.69
C GLU A 340 13.32 11.67 -5.17
N LEU A 341 12.57 10.89 -4.43
CA LEU A 341 12.50 10.97 -2.96
C LEU A 341 13.65 10.22 -2.27
N GLU A 342 14.49 9.52 -3.04
CA GLU A 342 15.62 8.72 -2.54
C GLU A 342 15.17 7.57 -1.61
N LEU A 343 14.02 6.94 -1.92
CA LEU A 343 13.44 5.87 -1.09
C LEU A 343 14.14 4.52 -1.26
N GLY A 344 15.02 4.36 -2.25
CA GLY A 344 15.73 3.11 -2.51
C GLY A 344 16.67 3.20 -3.70
N ALA A 345 16.82 2.11 -4.44
CA ALA A 345 17.64 1.98 -5.66
C ALA A 345 17.22 2.98 -6.74
N ARG A 346 18.18 3.49 -7.50
CA ARG A 346 17.97 4.49 -8.58
C ARG A 346 18.12 3.91 -9.97
N SER A 347 18.73 2.74 -10.06
CA SER A 347 18.96 2.01 -11.31
C SER A 347 19.18 0.53 -11.01
N ILE A 348 19.16 -0.29 -12.06
CA ILE A 348 19.44 -1.72 -11.97
C ILE A 348 20.83 -2.02 -11.37
N ASP A 349 21.82 -1.17 -11.61
CA ASP A 349 23.18 -1.35 -11.11
C ASP A 349 23.28 -1.29 -9.59
N GLU A 350 22.32 -0.66 -8.92
CA GLU A 350 22.25 -0.61 -7.47
C GLU A 350 21.52 -1.85 -6.86
N ILE A 351 20.98 -2.75 -7.71
CA ILE A 351 20.20 -3.91 -7.30
C ILE A 351 21.02 -5.20 -7.46
N LYS A 352 21.11 -5.98 -6.39
CA LYS A 352 21.62 -7.34 -6.44
C LYS A 352 20.47 -8.33 -6.34
N ILE A 353 20.25 -9.10 -7.40
CA ILE A 353 19.24 -10.15 -7.46
C ILE A 353 19.88 -11.49 -7.18
N SER A 354 19.27 -12.27 -6.30
CA SER A 354 19.59 -13.66 -6.03
C SER A 354 18.31 -14.48 -6.17
N SER A 355 18.39 -15.63 -6.86
CA SER A 355 17.20 -16.43 -7.13
C SER A 355 17.44 -17.92 -6.90
N GLU A 356 16.36 -18.65 -6.59
CA GLU A 356 16.37 -20.11 -6.50
C GLU A 356 15.06 -20.68 -7.03
N ASN A 357 15.13 -21.72 -7.85
CA ASN A 357 13.99 -22.40 -8.50
C ASN A 357 13.07 -21.48 -9.31
N VAL A 358 13.61 -20.41 -9.88
CA VAL A 358 12.85 -19.45 -10.69
C VAL A 358 13.03 -19.82 -12.17
N ARG A 359 11.91 -20.16 -12.82
CA ARG A 359 11.87 -20.27 -14.29
C ARG A 359 12.02 -18.85 -14.86
N ASP A 360 12.46 -18.72 -16.07
CA ASP A 360 12.52 -17.44 -16.79
C ASP A 360 13.26 -16.30 -16.08
N ILE A 361 14.18 -16.61 -15.14
CA ILE A 361 14.93 -15.61 -14.39
C ILE A 361 15.67 -14.63 -15.31
N ASP A 362 16.22 -15.13 -16.43
CA ASP A 362 16.92 -14.30 -17.42
C ASP A 362 15.96 -13.29 -18.09
N HIS A 363 14.72 -13.68 -18.36
CA HIS A 363 13.69 -12.79 -18.87
C HIS A 363 13.28 -11.74 -17.83
N ILE A 364 13.15 -12.13 -16.57
CA ILE A 364 12.87 -11.17 -15.48
C ILE A 364 14.00 -10.15 -15.41
N ILE A 365 15.25 -10.57 -15.43
CA ILE A 365 16.41 -9.67 -15.39
C ILE A 365 16.45 -8.77 -16.64
N SER A 366 16.18 -9.30 -17.83
CA SER A 366 16.18 -8.50 -19.06
C SER A 366 15.07 -7.43 -19.08
N ASN A 367 13.95 -7.66 -18.43
CA ASN A 367 12.85 -6.71 -18.31
C ASN A 367 13.10 -5.58 -17.27
N LEU A 368 14.22 -5.63 -16.56
CA LEU A 368 14.65 -4.57 -15.63
C LEU A 368 15.48 -3.46 -16.29
N ALA A 369 16.01 -3.72 -17.49
CA ALA A 369 16.87 -2.80 -18.24
C ALA A 369 16.11 -1.61 -18.87
#